data_d2f8c3d375220ed5ace3ab9d7536fab5
#
_entry.id   d2f8c3d375220ed5ace3ab9d7536fab5
#
_cell.length_a   1.000
_cell.length_b   1.000
_cell.length_c   1.000
_cell.angle_alpha   90.00
_cell.angle_beta   90.00
_cell.angle_gamma   90.00
#
_symmetry.space_group_name_H-M   'P 1'
#
loop_
_entity.id
_entity.type
_entity.pdbx_description
1 polymer ?
#
loop_
_entity_poly.entity_id
_entity_poly.type
_entity_poly.pdbx_seq_one_letter_code
_entity_poly.pdbx_strand_id
1 'polypeptide(L)'
;MEKPDAPSCLRNREPILGVLRDHFADRRNVLEIGSGTGQHAIFFAAALSHLNWQTSEQRENLPGIRAWLDETALPNTPTPLELNVMGAWPTQRYDAIFSANTLHIMSWAEVERVFARLPDVMTGDAMLIAYGPFNYGGRFTSESNAAFDAWLKQSGMHQGIRDFEAVDALAVTAGLTLIEDRAMPSNNRCLVWKRGTSRQAASA
;
A
#
# COMPACT_ATOMS: atom_id res chain seq x y z
N MET A 1 16.01 16.01 14.46
CA MET A 1 14.80 16.33 13.68
C MET A 1 13.63 15.70 14.41
N GLU A 2 12.54 16.42 14.63
CA GLU A 2 11.36 15.86 15.26
C GLU A 2 10.75 14.80 14.36
N LYS A 3 10.43 13.61 14.92
CA LYS A 3 9.83 12.51 14.14
C LYS A 3 8.39 12.86 13.79
N PRO A 4 7.98 12.72 12.52
CA PRO A 4 6.60 12.95 12.16
C PRO A 4 5.70 11.89 12.84
N ASP A 5 4.53 12.29 13.32
CA ASP A 5 3.54 11.41 13.93
C ASP A 5 2.24 11.40 13.13
N ALA A 6 1.68 10.21 12.93
CA ALA A 6 0.40 9.99 12.29
C ALA A 6 -0.52 9.18 13.23
N PRO A 7 -1.38 9.82 14.02
CA PRO A 7 -2.25 9.14 15.00
C PRO A 7 -3.16 8.06 14.39
N SER A 8 -3.43 8.12 13.10
CA SER A 8 -4.17 7.08 12.37
C SER A 8 -3.44 5.74 12.38
N CYS A 9 -2.08 5.75 12.34
CA CYS A 9 -1.28 4.52 12.37
C CYS A 9 -1.51 3.73 13.66
N LEU A 10 -1.62 4.40 14.79
CA LEU A 10 -1.89 3.73 16.08
C LEU A 10 -3.25 3.05 16.11
N ARG A 11 -4.27 3.63 15.45
CA ARG A 11 -5.63 3.09 15.46
C ARG A 11 -5.83 1.91 14.53
N ASN A 12 -5.11 1.86 13.41
CA ASN A 12 -5.36 0.87 12.35
C ASN A 12 -4.29 -0.23 12.25
N ARG A 13 -3.12 -0.06 12.85
CA ARG A 13 -2.00 -0.98 12.71
C ARG A 13 -2.31 -2.43 13.16
N GLU A 14 -3.01 -2.62 14.28
CA GLU A 14 -3.34 -3.96 14.77
C GLU A 14 -4.33 -4.69 13.85
N PRO A 15 -5.46 -4.07 13.45
CA PRO A 15 -6.34 -4.68 12.44
C PRO A 15 -5.63 -5.01 11.13
N ILE A 16 -4.76 -4.11 10.62
CA ILE A 16 -3.99 -4.35 9.40
C ILE A 16 -3.01 -5.51 9.61
N LEU A 17 -2.31 -5.57 10.75
CA LEU A 17 -1.39 -6.66 11.07
C LEU A 17 -2.07 -8.03 11.00
N GLY A 18 -3.34 -8.14 11.42
CA GLY A 18 -4.12 -9.36 11.26
C GLY A 18 -4.21 -9.81 9.80
N VAL A 19 -4.50 -8.89 8.88
CA VAL A 19 -4.57 -9.17 7.43
C VAL A 19 -3.18 -9.56 6.89
N LEU A 20 -2.13 -8.84 7.31
CA LEU A 20 -0.77 -9.14 6.88
C LEU A 20 -0.31 -10.53 7.34
N ARG A 21 -0.66 -10.95 8.56
CA ARG A 21 -0.37 -12.32 9.06
C ARG A 21 -1.02 -13.39 8.22
N ASP A 22 -2.26 -13.17 7.78
CA ASP A 22 -2.98 -14.14 6.97
C ASP A 22 -2.40 -14.29 5.56
N HIS A 23 -1.93 -13.19 4.95
CA HIS A 23 -1.58 -13.17 3.54
C HIS A 23 -0.07 -13.04 3.25
N PHE A 24 0.74 -12.62 4.24
CA PHE A 24 2.19 -12.47 4.07
C PHE A 24 3.01 -13.51 4.85
N ALA A 25 2.37 -14.54 5.42
CA ALA A 25 3.03 -15.57 6.21
C ALA A 25 4.17 -16.29 5.46
N ASP A 26 4.01 -16.51 4.17
CA ASP A 26 4.96 -17.18 3.28
C ASP A 26 5.74 -16.23 2.37
N ARG A 27 5.58 -14.91 2.54
CA ARG A 27 6.30 -13.88 1.78
C ARG A 27 7.67 -13.61 2.42
N ARG A 28 8.53 -12.87 1.68
CA ARG A 28 9.89 -12.52 2.13
C ARG A 28 10.25 -11.06 1.94
N ASN A 29 9.85 -10.46 0.83
CA ASN A 29 10.24 -9.11 0.46
C ASN A 29 9.01 -8.25 0.20
N VAL A 30 8.76 -7.31 1.09
CA VAL A 30 7.66 -6.34 0.97
C VAL A 30 8.17 -5.04 0.41
N LEU A 31 7.48 -4.47 -0.58
CA LEU A 31 7.59 -3.06 -0.93
C LEU A 31 6.35 -2.33 -0.40
N GLU A 32 6.55 -1.39 0.50
CA GLU A 32 5.51 -0.48 0.96
C GLU A 32 5.51 0.78 0.08
N ILE A 33 4.42 1.05 -0.60
CA ILE A 33 4.23 2.22 -1.46
C ILE A 33 3.50 3.30 -0.66
N GLY A 34 4.14 4.47 -0.49
CA GLY A 34 3.58 5.55 0.31
C GLY A 34 3.68 5.27 1.81
N SER A 35 4.90 5.10 2.32
CA SER A 35 5.15 4.77 3.73
C SER A 35 4.86 5.92 4.71
N GLY A 36 4.60 7.13 4.20
CA GLY A 36 4.25 8.30 4.98
C GLY A 36 5.29 8.61 6.06
N THR A 37 4.91 8.45 7.34
CA THR A 37 5.82 8.68 8.47
C THR A 37 6.80 7.53 8.72
N GLY A 38 6.54 6.31 8.22
CA GLY A 38 7.31 5.10 8.53
C GLY A 38 6.82 4.32 9.77
N GLN A 39 5.81 4.83 10.50
CA GLN A 39 5.30 4.19 11.72
C GLN A 39 4.69 2.81 11.48
N HIS A 40 4.00 2.60 10.36
CA HIS A 40 3.49 1.29 9.97
C HIS A 40 4.65 0.31 9.73
N ALA A 41 5.64 0.73 8.97
CA ALA A 41 6.79 -0.11 8.61
C ALA A 41 7.50 -0.69 9.84
N ILE A 42 7.85 0.15 10.82
CA ILE A 42 8.53 -0.33 12.03
C ILE A 42 7.66 -1.29 12.85
N PHE A 43 6.36 -1.03 12.93
CA PHE A 43 5.43 -1.88 13.66
C PHE A 43 5.25 -3.25 12.98
N PHE A 44 5.05 -3.26 11.65
CA PHE A 44 4.86 -4.51 10.92
C PHE A 44 6.15 -5.30 10.77
N ALA A 45 7.29 -4.65 10.52
CA ALA A 45 8.59 -5.31 10.44
C ALA A 45 9.00 -5.96 11.77
N ALA A 46 8.70 -5.32 12.91
CA ALA A 46 8.93 -5.92 14.22
C ALA A 46 8.05 -7.14 14.47
N ALA A 47 6.75 -7.07 14.07
CA ALA A 47 5.78 -8.15 14.28
C ALA A 47 5.92 -9.32 13.28
N LEU A 48 6.52 -9.07 12.11
CA LEU A 48 6.69 -10.01 10.99
C LEU A 48 8.18 -10.08 10.60
N SER A 49 9.00 -10.51 11.55
CA SER A 49 10.47 -10.49 11.44
C SER A 49 11.06 -11.34 10.29
N HIS A 50 10.25 -12.21 9.69
CA HIS A 50 10.62 -12.99 8.50
C HIS A 50 10.55 -12.19 7.20
N LEU A 51 9.92 -11.00 7.22
CA LEU A 51 9.77 -10.12 6.08
C LEU A 51 10.89 -9.09 6.05
N ASN A 52 11.50 -8.87 4.89
CA ASN A 52 12.31 -7.72 4.59
C ASN A 52 11.38 -6.58 4.14
N TRP A 53 11.21 -5.56 4.97
CA TRP A 53 10.20 -4.51 4.76
C TRP A 53 10.83 -3.26 4.16
N GLN A 54 10.73 -3.11 2.85
CA GLN A 54 11.26 -1.98 2.11
C GLN A 54 10.23 -0.84 2.08
N THR A 55 10.51 0.22 2.81
CA THR A 55 9.74 1.47 2.73
C THR A 55 10.05 2.24 1.46
N SER A 56 9.05 2.93 0.92
CA SER A 56 9.23 3.87 -0.19
C SER A 56 8.31 5.07 -0.10
N GLU A 57 8.85 6.26 -0.46
CA GLU A 57 8.12 7.51 -0.36
C GLU A 57 8.77 8.59 -1.24
N GLN A 58 8.09 9.71 -1.43
CA GLN A 58 8.67 10.88 -2.06
C GLN A 58 9.86 11.42 -1.24
N ARG A 59 10.81 12.05 -1.93
CA ARG A 59 12.10 12.51 -1.38
C ARG A 59 11.95 13.32 -0.09
N GLU A 60 11.00 14.22 -0.04
CA GLU A 60 10.75 15.13 1.08
C GLU A 60 10.37 14.41 2.38
N ASN A 61 9.76 13.24 2.29
CA ASN A 61 9.30 12.46 3.44
C ASN A 61 10.34 11.45 3.97
N LEU A 62 11.38 11.13 3.16
CA LEU A 62 12.40 10.15 3.53
C LEU A 62 13.12 10.46 4.85
N PRO A 63 13.43 11.72 5.20
CA PRO A 63 14.07 12.02 6.48
C PRO A 63 13.23 11.60 7.70
N GLY A 64 11.89 11.75 7.62
CA GLY A 64 10.97 11.32 8.67
C GLY A 64 10.96 9.81 8.85
N ILE A 65 10.91 9.06 7.74
CA ILE A 65 10.97 7.59 7.75
C ILE A 65 12.30 7.13 8.36
N ARG A 66 13.43 7.71 7.94
CA ARG A 66 14.76 7.37 8.48
C ARG A 66 14.82 7.56 10.00
N ALA A 67 14.24 8.64 10.52
CA ALA A 67 14.23 8.90 11.96
C ALA A 67 13.52 7.79 12.75
N TRP A 68 12.45 7.20 12.21
CA TRP A 68 11.77 6.05 12.81
C TRP A 68 12.57 4.75 12.67
N LEU A 69 13.15 4.48 11.50
CA LEU A 69 13.94 3.27 11.25
C LEU A 69 15.22 3.24 12.08
N ASP A 70 15.94 4.38 12.15
CA ASP A 70 17.19 4.50 12.90
C ASP A 70 17.00 4.32 14.41
N GLU A 71 15.88 4.82 14.95
CA GLU A 71 15.57 4.65 16.38
C GLU A 71 15.25 3.19 16.73
N THR A 72 14.52 2.49 15.86
CA THR A 72 14.15 1.09 16.12
C THR A 72 15.25 0.11 15.73
N ALA A 73 16.13 0.48 14.81
CA ALA A 73 17.27 -0.29 14.33
C ALA A 73 16.94 -1.75 14.00
N LEU A 74 15.77 -1.99 13.40
CA LEU A 74 15.34 -3.34 13.02
C LEU A 74 16.19 -3.87 11.86
N PRO A 75 16.69 -5.12 11.93
CA PRO A 75 17.59 -5.68 10.91
C PRO A 75 16.91 -5.93 9.56
N ASN A 76 15.58 -5.94 9.52
CA ASN A 76 14.76 -6.23 8.37
C ASN A 76 14.07 -5.00 7.76
N THR A 77 14.54 -3.80 8.09
CA THR A 77 14.10 -2.54 7.51
C THR A 77 15.26 -1.85 6.79
N PRO A 78 15.44 -2.10 5.49
CA PRO A 78 16.50 -1.45 4.71
C PRO A 78 16.27 0.07 4.59
N THR A 79 17.31 0.78 4.14
CA THR A 79 17.23 2.21 3.84
C THR A 79 16.03 2.53 2.95
N PRO A 80 15.22 3.55 3.29
CA PRO A 80 14.03 3.92 2.51
C PRO A 80 14.39 4.26 1.05
N LEU A 81 13.56 3.79 0.12
CA LEU A 81 13.67 4.13 -1.30
C LEU A 81 12.96 5.45 -1.59
N GLU A 82 13.59 6.28 -2.41
CA GLU A 82 12.89 7.38 -3.05
C GLU A 82 12.02 6.81 -4.19
N LEU A 83 10.71 7.00 -4.09
CA LEU A 83 9.76 6.57 -5.09
C LEU A 83 8.72 7.67 -5.38
N ASN A 84 8.95 8.40 -6.46
CA ASN A 84 7.90 9.11 -7.13
C ASN A 84 7.26 8.16 -8.13
N VAL A 85 5.98 7.81 -7.95
CA VAL A 85 5.30 6.81 -8.78
C VAL A 85 5.24 7.16 -10.27
N MET A 86 5.33 8.46 -10.60
CA MET A 86 5.40 8.93 -11.98
C MET A 86 6.82 8.84 -12.58
N GLY A 87 7.84 8.65 -11.74
CA GLY A 87 9.25 8.57 -12.12
C GLY A 87 9.75 7.15 -12.38
N ALA A 88 11.04 6.95 -12.06
CA ALA A 88 11.68 5.64 -12.15
C ALA A 88 11.26 4.73 -10.99
N TRP A 89 11.07 3.46 -11.28
CA TRP A 89 10.73 2.42 -10.31
C TRP A 89 11.95 1.54 -10.02
N PRO A 90 12.02 0.88 -8.84
CA PRO A 90 13.10 -0.04 -8.53
C PRO A 90 13.11 -1.22 -9.50
N THR A 91 14.27 -1.77 -9.77
CA THR A 91 14.44 -2.99 -10.57
C THR A 91 14.31 -4.26 -9.76
N GLN A 92 14.41 -4.16 -8.44
CA GLN A 92 14.19 -5.27 -7.51
C GLN A 92 12.73 -5.71 -7.58
N ARG A 93 12.50 -7.03 -7.45
CA ARG A 93 11.16 -7.61 -7.38
C ARG A 93 10.80 -8.02 -5.96
N TYR A 94 9.52 -7.90 -5.66
CA TYR A 94 8.94 -8.17 -4.36
C TYR A 94 7.83 -9.22 -4.49
N ASP A 95 7.70 -10.07 -3.49
CA ASP A 95 6.63 -11.06 -3.41
C ASP A 95 5.43 -10.58 -2.58
N ALA A 96 5.53 -9.37 -2.04
CA ALA A 96 4.45 -8.66 -1.38
C ALA A 96 4.53 -7.15 -1.64
N ILE A 97 3.40 -6.54 -1.91
CA ILE A 97 3.24 -5.09 -2.01
C ILE A 97 2.20 -4.66 -0.97
N PHE A 98 2.51 -3.60 -0.24
CA PHE A 98 1.62 -3.02 0.75
C PHE A 98 1.45 -1.52 0.50
N SER A 99 0.24 -1.00 0.71
CA SER A 99 -0.03 0.43 0.69
C SER A 99 -1.19 0.76 1.63
N ALA A 100 -1.02 1.76 2.48
CA ALA A 100 -2.03 2.15 3.45
C ALA A 100 -2.32 3.65 3.37
N ASN A 101 -3.60 4.00 3.23
CA ASN A 101 -4.06 5.39 3.20
C ASN A 101 -3.40 6.27 2.11
N THR A 102 -2.97 5.67 1.01
CA THR A 102 -2.19 6.34 -0.04
C THR A 102 -3.02 6.61 -1.29
N LEU A 103 -3.83 5.64 -1.74
CA LEU A 103 -4.55 5.75 -3.02
C LEU A 103 -5.50 6.94 -3.09
N HIS A 104 -6.08 7.35 -1.96
CA HIS A 104 -7.00 8.50 -1.91
C HIS A 104 -6.26 9.86 -1.82
N ILE A 105 -4.95 9.85 -1.55
CA ILE A 105 -4.09 11.05 -1.56
C ILE A 105 -3.51 11.30 -2.96
N MET A 106 -3.17 10.24 -3.69
CA MET A 106 -2.66 10.30 -5.07
C MET A 106 -3.71 10.90 -6.01
N SER A 107 -3.28 11.52 -7.09
CA SER A 107 -4.15 11.78 -8.25
C SER A 107 -4.56 10.47 -8.91
N TRP A 108 -5.65 10.48 -9.70
CA TRP A 108 -6.07 9.26 -10.41
C TRP A 108 -4.97 8.76 -11.38
N ALA A 109 -4.30 9.68 -12.08
CA ALA A 109 -3.19 9.32 -12.97
C ALA A 109 -2.02 8.63 -12.23
N GLU A 110 -1.75 9.03 -10.98
CA GLU A 110 -0.75 8.36 -10.14
C GLU A 110 -1.23 6.96 -9.73
N VAL A 111 -2.50 6.78 -9.38
CA VAL A 111 -3.08 5.46 -9.10
C VAL A 111 -2.96 4.55 -10.32
N GLU A 112 -3.36 5.03 -11.51
CA GLU A 112 -3.20 4.30 -12.77
C GLU A 112 -1.73 3.92 -13.01
N ARG A 113 -0.81 4.85 -12.75
CA ARG A 113 0.63 4.61 -12.89
C ARG A 113 1.14 3.55 -11.94
N VAL A 114 0.69 3.55 -10.66
CA VAL A 114 1.04 2.50 -9.70
C VAL A 114 0.66 1.14 -10.26
N PHE A 115 -0.61 0.93 -10.62
CA PHE A 115 -1.06 -0.36 -11.11
C PHE A 115 -0.37 -0.79 -12.42
N ALA A 116 -0.11 0.14 -13.32
CA ALA A 116 0.63 -0.14 -14.56
C ALA A 116 2.08 -0.60 -14.31
N ARG A 117 2.68 -0.19 -13.19
CA ARG A 117 4.08 -0.53 -12.85
C ARG A 117 4.22 -1.73 -11.91
N LEU A 118 3.13 -2.13 -11.22
CA LEU A 118 3.16 -3.30 -10.34
C LEU A 118 3.75 -4.57 -11.00
N PRO A 119 3.40 -4.93 -12.27
CA PRO A 119 3.96 -6.11 -12.92
C PRO A 119 5.48 -6.12 -13.04
N ASP A 120 6.13 -4.95 -13.09
CA ASP A 120 7.58 -4.83 -13.22
C ASP A 120 8.31 -5.15 -11.91
N VAL A 121 7.68 -4.85 -10.77
CA VAL A 121 8.28 -4.99 -9.44
C VAL A 121 7.72 -6.17 -8.63
N MET A 122 6.71 -6.87 -9.14
CA MET A 122 6.11 -8.05 -8.49
C MET A 122 6.69 -9.35 -9.02
N THR A 123 6.87 -10.34 -8.16
CA THR A 123 7.12 -11.74 -8.56
C THR A 123 5.85 -12.39 -9.14
N GLY A 124 5.96 -13.59 -9.71
CA GLY A 124 4.87 -14.23 -10.44
C GLY A 124 3.66 -14.66 -9.59
N ASP A 125 3.80 -14.73 -8.26
CA ASP A 125 2.73 -15.11 -7.33
C ASP A 125 2.55 -14.08 -6.19
N ALA A 126 3.07 -12.87 -6.40
CA ALA A 126 3.08 -11.81 -5.40
C ALA A 126 1.68 -11.39 -4.96
N MET A 127 1.60 -10.91 -3.73
CA MET A 127 0.39 -10.34 -3.13
C MET A 127 0.43 -8.82 -3.15
N LEU A 128 -0.72 -8.19 -3.36
CA LEU A 128 -0.93 -6.76 -3.13
C LEU A 128 -1.99 -6.59 -2.04
N ILE A 129 -1.69 -5.77 -1.03
CA ILE A 129 -2.66 -5.35 -0.02
C ILE A 129 -2.75 -3.83 -0.02
N ALA A 130 -3.96 -3.31 -0.25
CA ALA A 130 -4.25 -1.89 -0.12
C ALA A 130 -5.27 -1.65 1.01
N TYR A 131 -4.89 -0.80 1.97
CA TYR A 131 -5.76 -0.39 3.07
C TYR A 131 -6.21 1.05 2.89
N GLY A 132 -7.48 1.31 3.13
CA GLY A 132 -8.06 2.66 3.14
C GLY A 132 -9.57 2.65 2.96
N PRO A 133 -10.20 3.83 2.86
CA PRO A 133 -11.59 3.93 2.49
C PRO A 133 -11.78 3.70 0.98
N PHE A 134 -12.88 3.04 0.63
CA PHE A 134 -13.30 2.84 -0.76
C PHE A 134 -14.80 3.11 -0.89
N ASN A 135 -15.21 3.61 -2.04
CA ASN A 135 -16.59 3.67 -2.48
C ASN A 135 -16.96 2.40 -3.24
N TYR A 136 -18.24 2.10 -3.33
CA TYR A 136 -18.79 0.97 -4.09
C TYR A 136 -19.96 1.45 -4.94
N GLY A 137 -19.94 1.13 -6.23
CA GLY A 137 -20.97 1.56 -7.18
C GLY A 137 -21.17 3.08 -7.20
N GLY A 138 -20.07 3.85 -7.07
CA GLY A 138 -20.09 5.31 -7.04
C GLY A 138 -20.71 5.92 -5.78
N ARG A 139 -20.83 5.14 -4.67
CA ARG A 139 -21.48 5.59 -3.42
C ARG A 139 -20.54 5.47 -2.23
N PHE A 140 -20.60 6.45 -1.34
CA PHE A 140 -19.93 6.38 -0.05
C PHE A 140 -20.51 5.27 0.82
N THR A 141 -19.63 4.56 1.53
CA THR A 141 -20.04 3.49 2.45
C THR A 141 -20.57 4.01 3.79
N SER A 142 -20.37 5.30 4.08
CA SER A 142 -20.83 5.97 5.30
C SER A 142 -20.82 7.48 5.14
N GLU A 143 -21.56 8.17 6.02
CA GLU A 143 -21.53 9.64 6.11
C GLU A 143 -20.13 10.16 6.48
N SER A 144 -19.40 9.43 7.34
CA SER A 144 -18.02 9.79 7.71
C SER A 144 -17.08 9.73 6.51
N ASN A 145 -17.24 8.76 5.60
CA ASN A 145 -16.45 8.69 4.37
C ASN A 145 -16.82 9.82 3.41
N ALA A 146 -18.09 10.21 3.31
CA ALA A 146 -18.50 11.36 2.52
C ALA A 146 -17.87 12.67 3.04
N ALA A 147 -17.88 12.87 4.36
CA ALA A 147 -17.24 14.02 5.00
C ALA A 147 -15.71 14.01 4.81
N PHE A 148 -15.08 12.84 4.91
CA PHE A 148 -13.65 12.68 4.68
C PHE A 148 -13.27 12.98 3.21
N ASP A 149 -14.05 12.51 2.25
CA ASP A 149 -13.84 12.82 0.83
C ASP A 149 -13.92 14.32 0.55
N ALA A 150 -14.90 15.01 1.16
CA ALA A 150 -15.03 16.46 1.04
C ALA A 150 -13.81 17.19 1.63
N TRP A 151 -13.27 16.71 2.76
CA TRP A 151 -12.06 17.25 3.38
C TRP A 151 -10.81 16.99 2.51
N LEU A 152 -10.68 15.80 1.92
CA LEU A 152 -9.59 15.47 0.99
C LEU A 152 -9.56 16.43 -0.20
N LYS A 153 -10.71 16.69 -0.81
CA LYS A 153 -10.85 17.59 -1.95
C LYS A 153 -10.53 19.05 -1.61
N GLN A 154 -10.72 19.46 -0.36
CA GLN A 154 -10.26 20.78 0.11
C GLN A 154 -8.74 20.85 0.26
N SER A 155 -8.10 19.73 0.65
CA SER A 155 -6.65 19.64 0.79
C SER A 155 -5.93 19.55 -0.57
N GLY A 156 -6.61 18.95 -1.57
CA GLY A 156 -6.12 18.85 -2.94
C GLY A 156 -7.22 18.34 -3.87
N MET A 157 -7.58 19.11 -4.90
CA MET A 157 -8.67 18.79 -5.82
C MET A 157 -8.52 17.41 -6.52
N HIS A 158 -7.31 16.89 -6.59
CA HIS A 158 -7.00 15.58 -7.17
C HIS A 158 -7.22 14.41 -6.18
N GLN A 159 -7.34 14.71 -4.88
CA GLN A 159 -7.54 13.73 -3.83
C GLN A 159 -9.01 13.33 -3.73
N GLY A 160 -9.28 12.15 -3.18
CA GLY A 160 -10.64 11.67 -2.94
C GLY A 160 -10.69 10.16 -2.78
N ILE A 161 -11.74 9.67 -2.14
CA ILE A 161 -11.98 8.24 -1.96
C ILE A 161 -12.20 7.60 -3.33
N ARG A 162 -11.49 6.50 -3.61
CA ARG A 162 -11.55 5.79 -4.89
C ARG A 162 -12.68 4.79 -4.90
N ASP A 163 -13.32 4.63 -6.06
CA ASP A 163 -14.27 3.55 -6.29
C ASP A 163 -13.51 2.22 -6.38
N PHE A 164 -13.99 1.22 -5.62
CA PHE A 164 -13.42 -0.12 -5.62
C PHE A 164 -13.35 -0.70 -7.02
N GLU A 165 -14.44 -0.61 -7.77
CA GLU A 165 -14.56 -1.19 -9.11
C GLU A 165 -13.54 -0.60 -10.08
N ALA A 166 -13.26 0.71 -9.98
CA ALA A 166 -12.25 1.35 -10.81
C ALA A 166 -10.83 0.88 -10.45
N VAL A 167 -10.55 0.74 -9.15
CA VAL A 167 -9.24 0.23 -8.68
C VAL A 167 -9.07 -1.25 -9.02
N ASP A 168 -10.11 -2.07 -8.87
CA ASP A 168 -10.09 -3.49 -9.23
C ASP A 168 -9.87 -3.70 -10.73
N ALA A 169 -10.49 -2.88 -11.58
CA ALA A 169 -10.25 -2.90 -13.02
C ALA A 169 -8.77 -2.64 -13.39
N LEU A 170 -8.10 -1.72 -12.69
CA LEU A 170 -6.66 -1.51 -12.85
C LEU A 170 -5.85 -2.73 -12.38
N ALA A 171 -6.24 -3.33 -11.25
CA ALA A 171 -5.60 -4.53 -10.73
C ALA A 171 -5.72 -5.71 -11.71
N VAL A 172 -6.90 -5.94 -12.27
CA VAL A 172 -7.14 -6.97 -13.30
C VAL A 172 -6.28 -6.72 -14.54
N THR A 173 -6.18 -5.47 -14.99
CA THR A 173 -5.32 -5.09 -16.12
C THR A 173 -3.83 -5.36 -15.82
N ALA A 174 -3.42 -5.22 -14.57
CA ALA A 174 -2.07 -5.54 -14.10
C ALA A 174 -1.83 -7.06 -13.88
N GLY A 175 -2.82 -7.91 -14.17
CA GLY A 175 -2.74 -9.37 -14.00
C GLY A 175 -2.92 -9.83 -12.56
N LEU A 176 -3.64 -9.04 -11.76
CA LEU A 176 -3.99 -9.35 -10.39
C LEU A 176 -5.45 -9.84 -10.31
N THR A 177 -5.73 -10.72 -9.37
CA THR A 177 -7.09 -11.20 -9.07
C THR A 177 -7.39 -10.88 -7.61
N LEU A 178 -8.53 -10.23 -7.35
CA LEU A 178 -9.01 -10.00 -6.00
C LEU A 178 -9.31 -11.33 -5.32
N ILE A 179 -8.76 -11.54 -4.13
CA ILE A 179 -8.97 -12.75 -3.34
C ILE A 179 -9.68 -12.46 -2.02
N GLU A 180 -9.62 -11.22 -1.54
CA GLU A 180 -10.36 -10.80 -0.36
C GLU A 180 -10.66 -9.30 -0.39
N ASP A 181 -11.85 -8.94 0.08
CA ASP A 181 -12.27 -7.58 0.41
C ASP A 181 -12.74 -7.59 1.88
N ARG A 182 -11.81 -7.30 2.80
CA ARG A 182 -12.03 -7.36 4.25
C ARG A 182 -12.51 -6.03 4.79
N ALA A 183 -13.64 -6.05 5.50
CA ALA A 183 -14.12 -4.89 6.26
C ALA A 183 -13.18 -4.60 7.42
N MET A 184 -12.83 -3.33 7.58
CA MET A 184 -11.91 -2.83 8.59
C MET A 184 -12.60 -1.76 9.47
N PRO A 185 -12.07 -1.48 10.67
CA PRO A 185 -12.60 -0.40 11.50
C PRO A 185 -12.69 0.94 10.77
N SER A 186 -13.62 1.79 11.22
CA SER A 186 -13.83 3.15 10.70
C SER A 186 -14.15 3.18 9.21
N ASN A 187 -14.97 2.23 8.74
CA ASN A 187 -15.44 2.14 7.35
C ASN A 187 -14.32 2.07 6.31
N ASN A 188 -13.15 1.55 6.71
CA ASN A 188 -12.07 1.22 5.80
C ASN A 188 -12.20 -0.22 5.28
N ARG A 189 -11.40 -0.54 4.28
CA ARG A 189 -11.27 -1.88 3.70
C ARG A 189 -9.79 -2.26 3.62
N CYS A 190 -9.50 -3.55 3.71
CA CYS A 190 -8.28 -4.16 3.20
C CYS A 190 -8.64 -4.94 1.95
N LEU A 191 -8.19 -4.48 0.81
CA LEU A 191 -8.34 -5.16 -0.46
C LEU A 191 -7.07 -5.98 -0.72
N VAL A 192 -7.24 -7.26 -0.99
CA VAL A 192 -6.15 -8.20 -1.18
C VAL A 192 -6.24 -8.82 -2.57
N TRP A 193 -5.20 -8.61 -3.36
CA TRP A 193 -5.08 -9.22 -4.69
C TRP A 193 -3.87 -10.14 -4.73
N LYS A 194 -3.97 -11.16 -5.57
CA LYS A 194 -2.88 -12.06 -5.90
C LYS A 194 -2.54 -11.97 -7.38
N ARG A 195 -1.24 -11.90 -7.69
CA ARG A 195 -0.77 -11.98 -9.07
C ARG A 195 -0.91 -13.41 -9.60
N GLY A 196 -1.49 -13.55 -10.79
CA GLY A 196 -1.51 -14.81 -11.49
C GLY A 196 -0.10 -15.26 -11.87
N THR A 197 0.24 -16.53 -11.65
CA THR A 197 1.44 -17.11 -12.23
C THR A 197 1.29 -17.07 -13.74
N SER A 198 2.16 -16.32 -14.45
CA SER A 198 2.21 -16.42 -15.91
C SER A 198 2.48 -17.88 -16.25
N ARG A 199 1.47 -18.58 -16.79
CA ARG A 199 1.75 -19.82 -17.51
C ARG A 199 2.69 -19.39 -18.65
N GLN A 200 3.96 -19.77 -18.59
CA GLN A 200 4.80 -19.80 -19.78
C GLN A 200 3.96 -20.52 -20.84
N ALA A 201 3.63 -19.82 -21.92
CA ALA A 201 3.11 -20.47 -23.10
C ALA A 201 4.14 -21.52 -23.45
N ALA A 202 3.80 -22.80 -23.20
CA ALA A 202 4.56 -23.90 -23.72
C ALA A 202 4.49 -23.74 -25.24
N SER A 203 5.59 -23.32 -25.84
CA SER A 203 5.80 -23.32 -27.27
C SER A 203 5.69 -24.77 -27.73
N ALA A 204 4.59 -25.07 -28.43
CA ALA A 204 4.46 -26.24 -29.25
C ALA A 204 5.29 -26.06 -30.52
#